data_1c892b0faedb727f959079df9730c7ef
#
_entry.id   1c892b0faedb727f959079df9730c7ef
#
_cell.length_a   1.000
_cell.length_b   1.000
_cell.length_c   1.000
_cell.angle_alpha   90.00
_cell.angle_beta   90.00
_cell.angle_gamma   90.00
#
_symmetry.space_group_name_H-M   'P 1'
#
loop_
_entity.id
_entity.type
_entity.pdbx_description
1 polymer ?
#
loop_
_entity_poly.entity_id
_entity_poly.type
_entity_poly.pdbx_seq_one_letter_code
_entity_poly.pdbx_strand_id
1 'polypeptide(L)'
;QQNGDLNGIVDAFATSAESQDLYGDISNTSVSGFIGDLYQALFDRVPESGGLMFYRNAFVNGAYEDGRPATAGTLMLDILQGAQGEDAVAIDNKLDAAQTFTWLLDPDTDGEVLASFDAGDLDSVRQWLQGITADVEAPGVGDIHSLIRDEVAEAGDPIILIGEGGVSELLF
;
A
#
# COMPACT_ATOMS: atom_id res chain seq x y z
N GLN A 1 18.39 -20.77 10.66
CA GLN A 1 17.74 -19.88 9.69
C GLN A 1 16.29 -20.32 9.58
N GLN A 2 15.40 -19.62 10.29
CA GLN A 2 13.96 -19.78 10.08
C GLN A 2 13.63 -19.01 8.81
N ASN A 3 13.54 -19.70 7.67
CA ASN A 3 12.73 -19.23 6.57
C ASN A 3 11.28 -19.32 7.09
N GLY A 4 10.78 -18.22 7.64
CA GLY A 4 9.36 -18.09 7.93
C GLY A 4 8.60 -18.48 6.66
N ASP A 5 7.50 -19.20 6.81
CA ASP A 5 6.61 -19.56 5.71
C ASP A 5 6.00 -18.28 5.13
N LEU A 6 6.73 -17.65 4.21
CA LEU A 6 6.30 -16.42 3.55
C LEU A 6 4.95 -16.62 2.83
N ASN A 7 4.75 -17.80 2.24
CA ASN A 7 3.48 -18.14 1.59
C ASN A 7 2.32 -18.14 2.59
N GLY A 8 2.52 -18.73 3.78
CA GLY A 8 1.52 -18.69 4.84
C GLY A 8 1.18 -17.27 5.30
N ILE A 9 2.17 -16.38 5.36
CA ILE A 9 1.95 -14.98 5.74
C ILE A 9 1.14 -14.25 4.64
N VAL A 10 1.53 -14.37 3.37
CA VAL A 10 0.83 -13.70 2.27
C VAL A 10 -0.57 -14.27 2.05
N ASP A 11 -0.78 -15.56 2.25
CA ASP A 11 -2.11 -16.18 2.18
C ASP A 11 -3.00 -15.72 3.34
N ALA A 12 -2.45 -15.59 4.56
CA ALA A 12 -3.18 -15.03 5.69
C ALA A 12 -3.59 -13.58 5.45
N PHE A 13 -2.70 -12.77 4.84
CA PHE A 13 -3.02 -11.40 4.45
C PHE A 13 -4.10 -11.37 3.37
N ALA A 14 -3.97 -12.17 2.30
CA ALA A 14 -4.92 -12.19 1.19
C ALA A 14 -6.33 -12.66 1.60
N THR A 15 -6.44 -13.39 2.71
CA THR A 15 -7.72 -13.86 3.28
C THR A 15 -8.18 -13.04 4.50
N SER A 16 -7.46 -11.97 4.85
CA SER A 16 -7.84 -11.08 5.95
C SER A 16 -9.14 -10.32 5.66
N ALA A 17 -9.80 -9.84 6.72
CA ALA A 17 -11.00 -9.04 6.59
C ALA A 17 -10.74 -7.75 5.77
N GLU A 18 -9.57 -7.15 5.95
CA GLU A 18 -9.15 -5.95 5.20
C GLU A 18 -8.98 -6.25 3.70
N SER A 19 -8.35 -7.36 3.34
CA SER A 19 -8.22 -7.78 1.94
C SER A 19 -9.57 -8.09 1.31
N GLN A 20 -10.49 -8.70 2.06
CA GLN A 20 -11.85 -8.98 1.59
C GLN A 20 -12.67 -7.69 1.41
N ASP A 21 -12.46 -6.68 2.26
CA ASP A 21 -13.10 -5.37 2.12
C ASP A 21 -12.61 -4.63 0.87
N LEU A 22 -11.31 -4.72 0.57
CA LEU A 22 -10.69 -4.07 -0.59
C LEU A 22 -10.98 -4.78 -1.93
N TYR A 23 -10.94 -6.10 -1.95
CA TYR A 23 -10.94 -6.90 -3.19
C TYR A 23 -12.12 -7.87 -3.29
N GLY A 24 -12.93 -8.00 -2.25
CA GLY A 24 -14.01 -8.98 -2.18
C GLY A 24 -13.51 -10.42 -2.17
N ASP A 25 -14.42 -11.36 -2.43
CA ASP A 25 -14.10 -12.79 -2.56
C ASP A 25 -13.33 -13.05 -3.86
N ILE A 26 -12.08 -13.50 -3.73
CA ILE A 26 -11.22 -13.81 -4.87
C ILE A 26 -11.48 -15.25 -5.31
N SER A 27 -12.02 -15.40 -6.52
CA SER A 27 -12.43 -16.66 -7.13
C SER A 27 -12.04 -16.73 -8.60
N ASN A 28 -12.23 -17.87 -9.23
CA ASN A 28 -11.97 -18.06 -10.66
C ASN A 28 -12.75 -17.09 -11.58
N THR A 29 -13.85 -16.52 -11.10
CA THR A 29 -14.67 -15.56 -11.83
C THR A 29 -14.27 -14.12 -11.55
N SER A 30 -13.74 -13.81 -10.38
CA SER A 30 -13.35 -12.45 -9.95
C SER A 30 -11.85 -12.17 -10.07
N VAL A 31 -10.99 -13.18 -10.22
CA VAL A 31 -9.52 -13.02 -10.22
C VAL A 31 -9.01 -12.04 -11.28
N SER A 32 -9.68 -11.89 -12.42
CA SER A 32 -9.26 -10.90 -13.42
C SER A 32 -9.47 -9.46 -12.94
N GLY A 33 -10.56 -9.19 -12.23
CA GLY A 33 -10.80 -7.91 -11.56
C GLY A 33 -9.76 -7.66 -10.49
N PHE A 34 -9.56 -8.62 -9.60
CA PHE A 34 -8.54 -8.57 -8.55
C PHE A 34 -7.13 -8.23 -9.08
N ILE A 35 -6.68 -8.88 -10.18
CA ILE A 35 -5.40 -8.55 -10.81
C ILE A 35 -5.41 -7.10 -11.32
N GLY A 36 -6.51 -6.65 -11.93
CA GLY A 36 -6.67 -5.27 -12.40
C GLY A 36 -6.56 -4.26 -11.25
N ASP A 37 -7.24 -4.52 -10.14
CA ASP A 37 -7.25 -3.67 -8.95
C ASP A 37 -5.85 -3.61 -8.31
N LEU A 38 -5.11 -4.72 -8.28
CA LEU A 38 -3.71 -4.73 -7.83
C LEU A 38 -2.81 -3.87 -8.72
N TYR A 39 -2.92 -3.99 -10.05
CA TYR A 39 -2.14 -3.17 -10.97
C TYR A 39 -2.48 -1.69 -10.83
N GLN A 40 -3.75 -1.36 -10.65
CA GLN A 40 -4.18 0.01 -10.42
C GLN A 40 -3.64 0.56 -9.09
N ALA A 41 -3.70 -0.22 -8.02
CA ALA A 41 -3.21 0.20 -6.70
C ALA A 41 -1.68 0.35 -6.64
N LEU A 42 -0.95 -0.59 -7.25
CA LEU A 42 0.51 -0.61 -7.21
C LEU A 42 1.16 0.35 -8.21
N PHE A 43 0.63 0.41 -9.45
CA PHE A 43 1.31 1.02 -10.59
C PHE A 43 0.50 2.12 -11.27
N ASP A 44 -0.75 2.38 -10.84
CA ASP A 44 -1.71 3.30 -11.47
C ASP A 44 -1.94 3.00 -12.97
N ARG A 45 -1.97 1.74 -13.34
CA ARG A 45 -2.23 1.28 -14.71
C ARG A 45 -2.96 -0.05 -14.77
N VAL A 46 -3.48 -0.40 -15.93
CA VAL A 46 -4.04 -1.72 -16.19
C VAL A 46 -2.93 -2.73 -16.56
N PRO A 47 -3.09 -4.03 -16.24
CA PRO A 47 -2.15 -5.05 -16.69
C PRO A 47 -2.19 -5.22 -18.20
N GLU A 48 -1.06 -5.52 -18.82
CA GLU A 48 -1.02 -5.99 -20.20
C GLU A 48 -1.75 -7.32 -20.32
N SER A 49 -2.35 -7.56 -21.50
CA SER A 49 -3.12 -8.78 -21.75
C SER A 49 -2.34 -10.07 -21.46
N GLY A 50 -1.03 -10.08 -21.75
CA GLY A 50 -0.15 -11.23 -21.46
C GLY A 50 0.01 -11.48 -19.98
N GLY A 51 0.27 -10.43 -19.19
CA GLY A 51 0.40 -10.51 -17.73
C GLY A 51 -0.90 -10.93 -17.06
N LEU A 52 -2.02 -10.30 -17.47
CA LEU A 52 -3.34 -10.67 -16.97
C LEU A 52 -3.64 -12.15 -17.19
N MET A 53 -3.42 -12.64 -18.42
CA MET A 53 -3.67 -14.04 -18.76
C MET A 53 -2.74 -15.00 -17.99
N PHE A 54 -1.48 -14.64 -17.82
CA PHE A 54 -0.51 -15.45 -17.08
C PHE A 54 -0.98 -15.70 -15.64
N TYR A 55 -1.23 -14.63 -14.88
CA TYR A 55 -1.66 -14.73 -13.49
C TYR A 55 -3.04 -15.37 -13.34
N ARG A 56 -3.99 -14.98 -14.19
CA ARG A 56 -5.32 -15.59 -14.19
C ARG A 56 -5.28 -17.10 -14.43
N ASN A 57 -4.51 -17.56 -15.41
CA ASN A 57 -4.42 -18.99 -15.72
C ASN A 57 -3.73 -19.76 -14.58
N ALA A 58 -2.66 -19.21 -14.00
CA ALA A 58 -2.01 -19.80 -12.83
C ALA A 58 -3.02 -19.98 -11.69
N PHE A 59 -3.79 -18.94 -11.35
CA PHE A 59 -4.79 -18.99 -10.29
C PHE A 59 -5.89 -20.02 -10.56
N VAL A 60 -6.47 -20.04 -11.76
CA VAL A 60 -7.52 -20.98 -12.13
C VAL A 60 -7.04 -22.44 -12.10
N ASN A 61 -5.77 -22.68 -12.44
CA ASN A 61 -5.13 -23.99 -12.36
C ASN A 61 -4.65 -24.35 -10.95
N GLY A 62 -4.61 -23.40 -10.02
CA GLY A 62 -4.11 -23.56 -8.66
C GLY A 62 -2.58 -23.64 -8.55
N ALA A 63 -1.86 -23.53 -9.68
CA ALA A 63 -0.39 -23.56 -9.73
C ALA A 63 0.17 -22.86 -10.97
N TYR A 64 1.39 -22.36 -10.84
CA TYR A 64 2.22 -21.92 -11.94
C TYR A 64 2.81 -23.12 -12.71
N GLU A 65 3.36 -22.87 -13.89
CA GLU A 65 3.99 -23.92 -14.74
C GLU A 65 5.18 -24.62 -14.06
N ASP A 66 5.84 -23.93 -13.11
CA ASP A 66 6.95 -24.48 -12.32
C ASP A 66 6.47 -25.30 -11.10
N GLY A 67 5.15 -25.43 -10.91
CA GLY A 67 4.54 -26.19 -9.84
C GLY A 67 4.36 -25.42 -8.52
N ARG A 68 4.76 -24.15 -8.43
CA ARG A 68 4.47 -23.32 -7.25
C ARG A 68 2.97 -23.08 -7.13
N PRO A 69 2.41 -23.08 -5.90
CA PRO A 69 1.00 -22.71 -5.70
C PRO A 69 0.67 -21.31 -6.22
N ALA A 70 -0.47 -21.16 -6.87
CA ALA A 70 -0.99 -19.88 -7.33
C ALA A 70 -2.26 -19.54 -6.54
N THR A 71 -2.09 -18.92 -5.40
CA THR A 71 -3.12 -18.39 -4.51
C THR A 71 -3.24 -16.87 -4.70
N ALA A 72 -4.25 -16.24 -4.12
CA ALA A 72 -4.36 -14.78 -4.14
C ALA A 72 -3.11 -14.11 -3.52
N GLY A 73 -2.62 -14.64 -2.39
CA GLY A 73 -1.43 -14.13 -1.72
C GLY A 73 -0.17 -14.26 -2.57
N THR A 74 0.06 -15.42 -3.20
CA THR A 74 1.23 -15.61 -4.07
C THR A 74 1.14 -14.75 -5.33
N LEU A 75 -0.06 -14.51 -5.88
CA LEU A 75 -0.25 -13.57 -6.99
C LEU A 75 0.13 -12.14 -6.59
N MET A 76 -0.34 -11.65 -5.43
CA MET A 76 0.04 -10.32 -4.91
C MET A 76 1.55 -10.17 -4.83
N LEU A 77 2.21 -11.16 -4.23
CA LEU A 77 3.66 -11.15 -4.06
C LEU A 77 4.41 -11.20 -5.39
N ASP A 78 3.99 -12.06 -6.32
CA ASP A 78 4.64 -12.23 -7.62
C ASP A 78 4.46 -10.98 -8.50
N ILE A 79 3.30 -10.31 -8.46
CA ILE A 79 3.06 -9.04 -9.16
C ILE A 79 3.98 -7.95 -8.58
N LEU A 80 4.06 -7.82 -7.26
CA LEU A 80 4.93 -6.86 -6.59
C LEU A 80 6.41 -7.12 -6.90
N GLN A 81 6.87 -8.36 -6.79
CA GLN A 81 8.27 -8.72 -7.04
C GLN A 81 8.64 -8.69 -8.53
N GLY A 82 7.65 -8.80 -9.41
CA GLY A 82 7.81 -8.72 -10.86
C GLY A 82 7.92 -7.29 -11.38
N ALA A 83 7.72 -6.27 -10.54
CA ALA A 83 7.80 -4.87 -10.93
C ALA A 83 9.18 -4.52 -11.49
N GLN A 84 9.21 -3.86 -12.65
CA GLN A 84 10.43 -3.42 -13.34
C GLN A 84 10.23 -2.05 -13.97
N GLY A 85 11.33 -1.32 -14.22
CA GLY A 85 11.26 0.00 -14.88
C GLY A 85 10.40 0.97 -14.08
N GLU A 86 9.41 1.59 -14.72
CA GLU A 86 8.49 2.54 -14.11
C GLU A 86 7.66 1.93 -12.97
N ASP A 87 7.25 0.67 -13.07
CA ASP A 87 6.54 -0.03 -12.01
C ASP A 87 7.38 -0.13 -10.73
N ALA A 88 8.66 -0.45 -10.84
CA ALA A 88 9.56 -0.49 -9.69
C ALA A 88 9.75 0.90 -9.06
N VAL A 89 9.89 1.94 -9.89
CA VAL A 89 9.98 3.33 -9.41
C VAL A 89 8.70 3.76 -8.69
N ALA A 90 7.52 3.38 -9.20
CA ALA A 90 6.25 3.67 -8.54
C ALA A 90 6.16 3.02 -7.15
N ILE A 91 6.62 1.78 -7.02
CA ILE A 91 6.68 1.08 -5.72
C ILE A 91 7.65 1.79 -4.75
N ASP A 92 8.85 2.13 -5.20
CA ASP A 92 9.85 2.82 -4.38
C ASP A 92 9.29 4.18 -3.89
N ASN A 93 8.68 4.97 -4.78
CA ASN A 93 8.06 6.25 -4.41
C ASN A 93 6.92 6.09 -3.40
N LYS A 94 6.06 5.08 -3.56
CA LYS A 94 4.99 4.77 -2.60
C LYS A 94 5.55 4.35 -1.25
N LEU A 95 6.59 3.54 -1.25
CA LEU A 95 7.23 3.06 -0.02
C LEU A 95 7.87 4.22 0.75
N ASP A 96 8.60 5.09 0.07
CA ASP A 96 9.21 6.29 0.66
C ASP A 96 8.15 7.23 1.26
N ALA A 97 7.06 7.45 0.53
CA ALA A 97 5.93 8.25 1.01
C ALA A 97 5.27 7.63 2.24
N ALA A 98 5.01 6.32 2.23
CA ALA A 98 4.40 5.61 3.35
C ALA A 98 5.32 5.61 4.59
N GLN A 99 6.62 5.44 4.41
CA GLN A 99 7.59 5.52 5.50
C GLN A 99 7.65 6.92 6.11
N THR A 100 7.68 7.96 5.27
CA THR A 100 7.68 9.35 5.73
C THR A 100 6.38 9.68 6.47
N PHE A 101 5.23 9.25 5.95
CA PHE A 101 3.94 9.41 6.60
C PHE A 101 3.93 8.75 8.00
N THR A 102 4.38 7.50 8.09
CA THR A 102 4.43 6.75 9.35
C THR A 102 5.37 7.42 10.36
N TRP A 103 6.53 7.89 9.90
CA TRP A 103 7.47 8.61 10.77
C TRP A 103 6.90 9.94 11.28
N LEU A 104 6.13 10.66 10.47
CA LEU A 104 5.51 11.92 10.87
C LEU A 104 4.36 11.73 11.87
N LEU A 105 3.74 10.55 11.89
CA LEU A 105 2.71 10.22 12.88
C LEU A 105 3.28 9.87 14.26
N ASP A 106 4.46 9.27 14.31
CA ASP A 106 5.14 8.85 15.55
C ASP A 106 6.65 9.12 15.42
N PRO A 107 7.06 10.41 15.44
CA PRO A 107 8.45 10.79 15.13
C PRO A 107 9.45 10.40 16.22
N ASP A 108 9.02 10.19 17.46
CA ASP A 108 9.86 9.77 18.58
C ASP A 108 9.76 8.26 18.88
N THR A 109 8.91 7.55 18.14
CA THR A 109 8.75 6.09 18.19
C THR A 109 8.35 5.55 19.57
N ASP A 110 7.67 6.36 20.37
CA ASP A 110 7.19 5.96 21.69
C ASP A 110 5.86 5.21 21.67
N GLY A 111 5.20 5.18 20.50
CA GLY A 111 3.92 4.52 20.24
C GLY A 111 2.72 5.44 20.52
N GLU A 112 2.95 6.72 20.85
CA GLU A 112 1.91 7.74 20.91
C GLU A 112 1.83 8.45 19.57
N VAL A 113 0.84 8.12 18.77
CA VAL A 113 0.62 8.75 17.46
C VAL A 113 0.10 10.17 17.59
N LEU A 114 0.55 11.07 16.72
CA LEU A 114 0.14 12.48 16.71
C LEU A 114 -1.30 12.69 16.22
N ALA A 115 -1.90 11.69 15.58
CA ALA A 115 -3.27 11.71 15.12
C ALA A 115 -3.91 10.34 15.28
N SER A 116 -5.21 10.30 15.62
CA SER A 116 -5.99 9.07 15.60
C SER A 116 -6.59 8.86 14.22
N PHE A 117 -6.66 7.62 13.79
CA PHE A 117 -7.23 7.24 12.49
C PHE A 117 -8.65 6.71 12.67
N ASP A 118 -9.57 7.16 11.83
CA ASP A 118 -10.84 6.49 11.59
C ASP A 118 -10.91 5.85 10.19
N ALA A 119 -12.03 5.23 9.85
CA ALA A 119 -12.18 4.56 8.57
C ALA A 119 -12.18 5.55 7.36
N GLY A 120 -12.67 6.79 7.58
CA GLY A 120 -12.66 7.83 6.54
C GLY A 120 -11.25 8.32 6.22
N ASP A 121 -10.42 8.46 7.24
CA ASP A 121 -9.02 8.87 7.12
C ASP A 121 -8.22 7.86 6.31
N LEU A 122 -8.46 6.56 6.55
CA LEU A 122 -7.81 5.48 5.80
C LEU A 122 -8.12 5.54 4.30
N ASP A 123 -9.34 5.91 3.92
CA ASP A 123 -9.72 6.04 2.51
C ASP A 123 -9.00 7.21 1.84
N SER A 124 -8.91 8.36 2.52
CA SER A 124 -8.16 9.53 2.05
C SER A 124 -6.68 9.21 1.86
N VAL A 125 -6.05 8.56 2.84
CA VAL A 125 -4.63 8.17 2.78
C VAL A 125 -4.39 7.13 1.67
N ARG A 126 -5.27 6.15 1.50
CA ARG A 126 -5.19 5.18 0.40
C ARG A 126 -5.28 5.86 -0.96
N GLN A 127 -6.24 6.78 -1.14
CA GLN A 127 -6.41 7.52 -2.39
C GLN A 127 -5.18 8.39 -2.69
N TRP A 128 -4.64 9.06 -1.69
CA TRP A 128 -3.39 9.81 -1.82
C TRP A 128 -2.23 8.91 -2.25
N LEU A 129 -2.05 7.77 -1.59
CA LEU A 129 -0.97 6.83 -1.90
C LEU A 129 -1.12 6.21 -3.30
N GLN A 130 -2.35 5.98 -3.76
CA GLN A 130 -2.62 5.52 -5.13
C GLN A 130 -2.16 6.53 -6.19
N GLY A 131 -2.29 7.84 -5.91
CA GLY A 131 -1.84 8.90 -6.81
C GLY A 131 -0.33 9.06 -6.95
N ILE A 132 0.47 8.37 -6.13
CA ILE A 132 1.93 8.35 -6.24
C ILE A 132 2.33 7.33 -7.31
N THR A 133 3.03 7.80 -8.34
CA THR A 133 3.42 7.00 -9.52
C THR A 133 4.91 7.15 -9.79
N ALA A 134 5.40 6.57 -10.88
CA ALA A 134 6.79 6.76 -11.32
C ALA A 134 7.09 8.21 -11.70
N ASP A 135 6.11 8.92 -12.25
CA ASP A 135 6.24 10.32 -12.69
C ASP A 135 5.99 11.33 -11.56
N VAL A 136 5.38 10.89 -10.48
CA VAL A 136 5.07 11.70 -9.30
C VAL A 136 6.03 11.28 -8.20
N GLU A 137 7.08 12.10 -7.97
CA GLU A 137 8.00 11.88 -6.86
C GLU A 137 7.24 11.80 -5.54
N ALA A 138 7.79 11.04 -4.59
CA ALA A 138 7.25 11.00 -3.24
C ALA A 138 7.08 12.44 -2.71
N PRO A 139 5.88 12.80 -2.21
CA PRO A 139 5.64 14.16 -1.74
C PRO A 139 6.61 14.52 -0.62
N GLY A 140 7.01 15.78 -0.59
CA GLY A 140 7.88 16.28 0.46
C GLY A 140 7.22 16.23 1.84
N VAL A 141 8.04 16.30 2.88
CA VAL A 141 7.58 16.32 4.29
C VAL A 141 6.45 17.34 4.53
N GLY A 142 6.54 18.53 3.91
CA GLY A 142 5.51 19.56 4.03
C GLY A 142 4.15 19.18 3.45
N ASP A 143 4.13 18.43 2.35
CA ASP A 143 2.89 17.96 1.71
C ASP A 143 2.24 16.86 2.56
N ILE A 144 3.05 15.97 3.12
CA ILE A 144 2.57 14.91 4.01
C ILE A 144 2.06 15.49 5.34
N HIS A 145 2.73 16.51 5.90
CA HIS A 145 2.23 17.27 7.05
C HIS A 145 0.87 17.90 6.77
N SER A 146 0.67 18.45 5.57
CA SER A 146 -0.62 19.02 5.18
C SER A 146 -1.70 17.94 5.08
N LEU A 147 -1.38 16.78 4.52
CA LEU A 147 -2.29 15.64 4.46
C LEU A 147 -2.71 15.18 5.88
N ILE A 148 -1.75 15.01 6.78
CA ILE A 148 -2.04 14.60 8.16
C ILE A 148 -2.94 15.63 8.85
N ARG A 149 -2.63 16.92 8.72
CA ARG A 149 -3.38 18.00 9.36
C ARG A 149 -4.79 18.14 8.79
N ASP A 150 -4.93 18.06 7.48
CA ASP A 150 -6.15 18.46 6.78
C ASP A 150 -7.12 17.29 6.59
N GLU A 151 -6.60 16.03 6.51
CA GLU A 151 -7.38 14.84 6.21
C GLU A 151 -7.44 13.82 7.36
N VAL A 152 -6.46 13.83 8.27
CA VAL A 152 -6.32 12.80 9.31
C VAL A 152 -6.55 13.37 10.72
N ALA A 153 -6.04 14.56 11.00
CA ALA A 153 -6.19 15.16 12.33
C ALA A 153 -7.60 15.73 12.51
N GLU A 154 -8.29 15.34 13.58
CA GLU A 154 -9.56 15.95 13.94
C GLU A 154 -9.39 17.45 14.28
N ALA A 155 -10.38 18.26 13.92
CA ALA A 155 -10.36 19.70 14.19
C ALA A 155 -10.32 19.96 15.71
N GLY A 156 -9.15 20.35 16.20
CA GLY A 156 -8.91 20.67 17.63
C GLY A 156 -7.77 19.90 18.26
N ASP A 157 -7.20 18.92 17.60
CA ASP A 157 -6.01 18.25 18.10
C ASP A 157 -4.77 19.15 17.91
N PRO A 158 -3.91 19.31 18.92
CA PRO A 158 -2.69 20.10 18.79
C PRO A 158 -1.67 19.32 17.95
N ILE A 159 -1.53 19.67 16.68
CA ILE A 159 -0.47 19.14 15.84
C ILE A 159 0.84 19.82 16.20
N ILE A 160 1.78 19.05 16.74
CA ILE A 160 3.14 19.52 16.98
C ILE A 160 3.91 19.43 15.67
N LEU A 161 4.05 20.55 14.97
CA LEU A 161 4.91 20.62 13.78
C LEU A 161 6.36 20.63 14.22
N ILE A 162 7.08 19.53 14.00
CA ILE A 162 8.52 19.48 14.16
C ILE A 162 9.15 20.14 12.93
N GLY A 163 9.48 21.43 13.04
CA GLY A 163 10.22 22.14 12.00
C GLY A 163 11.68 21.67 11.89
N GLU A 164 12.24 21.71 10.69
CA GLU A 164 13.69 21.59 10.49
C GLU A 164 14.40 22.68 11.31
N GLY A 165 14.88 22.35 12.50
CA GLY A 165 15.61 23.32 13.32
C GLY A 165 15.37 23.27 14.83
N GLY A 166 14.67 22.27 15.35
CA GLY A 166 14.67 21.95 16.77
C GLY A 166 14.11 23.03 17.70
N VAL A 167 13.03 23.72 17.33
CA VAL A 167 12.24 24.58 18.23
C VAL A 167 10.79 24.24 18.11
N SER A 168 10.23 23.72 19.19
CA SER A 168 8.81 23.49 19.39
C SER A 168 8.12 24.86 19.53
N GLU A 169 7.38 25.32 18.49
CA GLU A 169 6.42 26.42 18.68
C GLU A 169 5.03 25.83 18.87
N LEU A 170 4.54 25.92 20.10
CA LEU A 170 3.14 25.72 20.42
C LEU A 170 2.35 26.92 19.85
N LEU A 171 1.60 26.70 18.79
CA LEU A 171 0.58 27.65 18.33
C LEU A 171 -0.76 27.29 18.97
N PHE A 172 -1.24 28.23 19.81
CA PHE A 172 -2.59 28.22 20.39
C PHE A 172 -3.60 28.77 19.39
#